data_cf488564b50bc89f3dac0c8ab414ee03
#
_entry.id   cf488564b50bc89f3dac0c8ab414ee03
#
_cell.length_a   1.000
_cell.length_b   1.000
_cell.length_c   1.000
_cell.angle_alpha   90.00
_cell.angle_beta   90.00
_cell.angle_gamma   90.00
#
_symmetry.space_group_name_H-M   'P 1'
#
loop_
_entity.id
_entity.type
_entity.pdbx_description
1 polymer ?
#
loop_
_entity_poly.entity_id
_entity_poly.type
_entity_poly.pdbx_seq_one_letter_code
_entity_poly.pdbx_strand_id
1 'polypeptide(L)'
;MDKKKREKKEKEMVNSMDKKKRRKKRWLIVAVVVLVVLLIAAFIYTPALPEVAKIADQMENVDGDLYFYGNSDVGFIIYPGVKADERSYAYIAQQLNKEGHTVIIPNIPLHMAVYGSKQGLAIMEGNPEIEKWFLIGHSLGGLPISQIAAEQPEKLEGVAFVASLMILDLSCTDISAIRITAEHDGVMPDKMMGSNLNYLPENSISVMIEGANHNQFGAYWHPGFDGKATITWKEQQDQMIALILSFFHEQIHGDSEVGE
;
A
#
# COMPACT_ATOMS: atom_id res chain seq x y z
N MET A 1 -75.92 15.50 2.64
CA MET A 1 -74.48 15.65 2.34
C MET A 1 -74.23 14.85 1.08
N ASP A 2 -73.80 15.53 0.03
CA ASP A 2 -73.77 15.07 -1.35
C ASP A 2 -72.83 13.87 -1.57
N LYS A 3 -73.32 12.76 -2.14
CA LYS A 3 -72.58 11.51 -2.39
C LYS A 3 -71.28 11.77 -3.16
N LYS A 4 -71.28 12.73 -4.11
CA LYS A 4 -70.08 13.17 -4.84
C LYS A 4 -68.98 13.77 -3.95
N LYS A 5 -69.33 14.43 -2.87
CA LYS A 5 -68.40 15.06 -1.94
C LYS A 5 -67.68 14.01 -1.07
N ARG A 6 -68.37 12.90 -0.74
CA ARG A 6 -67.76 11.75 -0.02
C ARG A 6 -66.76 11.00 -0.89
N GLU A 7 -67.18 10.66 -2.13
CA GLU A 7 -66.32 9.95 -3.09
C GLU A 7 -65.03 10.74 -3.43
N LYS A 8 -65.14 12.09 -3.53
CA LYS A 8 -63.95 12.94 -3.76
C LYS A 8 -62.99 12.93 -2.58
N LYS A 9 -63.48 13.02 -1.34
CA LYS A 9 -62.62 12.94 -0.12
C LYS A 9 -61.95 11.59 0.01
N GLU A 10 -62.61 10.50 -0.31
CA GLU A 10 -62.09 9.15 -0.25
C GLU A 10 -60.94 8.94 -1.27
N LYS A 11 -61.14 9.42 -2.52
CA LYS A 11 -60.07 9.41 -3.56
C LYS A 11 -58.86 10.26 -3.16
N GLU A 12 -59.07 11.44 -2.58
CA GLU A 12 -58.00 12.31 -2.08
C GLU A 12 -57.22 11.65 -0.94
N MET A 13 -57.92 10.96 -0.01
CA MET A 13 -57.29 10.23 1.10
C MET A 13 -56.44 9.05 0.59
N VAL A 14 -56.99 8.23 -0.34
CA VAL A 14 -56.26 7.11 -0.94
C VAL A 14 -55.00 7.61 -1.68
N ASN A 15 -55.13 8.69 -2.48
CA ASN A 15 -54.00 9.26 -3.22
C ASN A 15 -52.93 9.83 -2.25
N SER A 16 -53.34 10.42 -1.12
CA SER A 16 -52.40 10.91 -0.10
C SER A 16 -51.65 9.77 0.61
N MET A 17 -52.35 8.65 0.90
CA MET A 17 -51.76 7.46 1.49
C MET A 17 -50.77 6.79 0.53
N ASP A 18 -51.10 6.71 -0.76
CA ASP A 18 -50.19 6.18 -1.78
C ASP A 18 -48.95 7.06 -1.97
N LYS A 19 -49.08 8.39 -1.99
CA LYS A 19 -47.95 9.31 -1.99
C LYS A 19 -47.05 9.12 -0.77
N LYS A 20 -47.64 8.94 0.42
CA LYS A 20 -46.90 8.70 1.67
C LYS A 20 -46.16 7.37 1.66
N LYS A 21 -46.78 6.29 1.14
CA LYS A 21 -46.18 4.96 0.95
C LYS A 21 -45.00 5.03 -0.05
N ARG A 22 -45.19 5.68 -1.19
CA ARG A 22 -44.13 5.87 -2.23
C ARG A 22 -42.95 6.69 -1.68
N ARG A 23 -43.23 7.72 -0.87
CA ARG A 23 -42.17 8.53 -0.22
C ARG A 23 -41.40 7.72 0.81
N LYS A 24 -42.07 6.91 1.65
CA LYS A 24 -41.41 5.99 2.61
C LYS A 24 -40.55 4.96 1.88
N LYS A 25 -41.05 4.35 0.79
CA LYS A 25 -40.30 3.39 -0.01
C LYS A 25 -39.04 4.02 -0.63
N ARG A 26 -39.14 5.26 -1.16
CA ARG A 26 -37.96 5.99 -1.69
C ARG A 26 -36.92 6.25 -0.62
N TRP A 27 -37.33 6.72 0.56
CA TRP A 27 -36.40 6.95 1.67
C TRP A 27 -35.75 5.66 2.17
N LEU A 28 -36.48 4.55 2.20
CA LEU A 28 -35.94 3.24 2.53
C LEU A 28 -34.86 2.81 1.52
N ILE A 29 -35.13 2.98 0.22
CA ILE A 29 -34.15 2.67 -0.83
C ILE A 29 -32.90 3.54 -0.66
N VAL A 30 -33.04 4.85 -0.44
CA VAL A 30 -31.93 5.75 -0.19
C VAL A 30 -31.12 5.31 1.03
N ALA A 31 -31.78 4.97 2.14
CA ALA A 31 -31.11 4.49 3.35
C ALA A 31 -30.34 3.18 3.12
N VAL A 32 -30.90 2.25 2.34
CA VAL A 32 -30.23 0.99 1.98
C VAL A 32 -29.01 1.27 1.08
N VAL A 33 -29.15 2.14 0.08
CA VAL A 33 -28.02 2.53 -0.80
C VAL A 33 -26.91 3.20 0.01
N VAL A 34 -27.25 4.12 0.91
CA VAL A 34 -26.28 4.78 1.79
C VAL A 34 -25.59 3.75 2.70
N LEU A 35 -26.34 2.82 3.29
CA LEU A 35 -25.78 1.75 4.11
C LEU A 35 -24.81 0.86 3.31
N VAL A 36 -25.21 0.46 2.11
CA VAL A 36 -24.34 -0.34 1.21
C VAL A 36 -23.08 0.42 0.85
N VAL A 37 -23.19 1.72 0.53
CA VAL A 37 -22.01 2.57 0.24
C VAL A 37 -21.10 2.68 1.46
N LEU A 38 -21.66 2.86 2.67
CA LEU A 38 -20.88 2.91 3.91
C LEU A 38 -20.22 1.56 4.22
N LEU A 39 -20.89 0.45 3.99
CA LEU A 39 -20.31 -0.90 4.14
C LEU A 39 -19.21 -1.16 3.12
N ILE A 40 -19.39 -0.74 1.88
CA ILE A 40 -18.35 -0.82 0.84
C ILE A 40 -17.16 0.06 1.24
N ALA A 41 -17.39 1.29 1.69
CA ALA A 41 -16.33 2.19 2.15
C ALA A 41 -15.56 1.60 3.35
N ALA A 42 -16.27 1.07 4.35
CA ALA A 42 -15.66 0.40 5.49
C ALA A 42 -14.87 -0.87 5.10
N PHE A 43 -15.32 -1.58 4.05
CA PHE A 43 -14.62 -2.76 3.51
C PHE A 43 -13.41 -2.40 2.64
N ILE A 44 -13.37 -1.17 2.11
CA ILE A 44 -12.33 -0.71 1.16
C ILE A 44 -11.14 -0.06 1.87
N TYR A 45 -11.28 0.42 3.10
CA TYR A 45 -10.24 1.19 3.79
C TYR A 45 -9.73 0.49 5.04
N THR A 46 -8.41 0.33 5.14
CA THR A 46 -7.73 -0.19 6.33
C THR A 46 -6.92 0.93 6.97
N PRO A 47 -7.41 1.54 8.07
CA PRO A 47 -6.74 2.68 8.69
C PRO A 47 -5.44 2.27 9.38
N ALA A 48 -4.48 3.17 9.40
CA ALA A 48 -3.24 3.03 10.15
C ALA A 48 -3.51 2.86 11.66
N LEU A 49 -2.65 2.10 12.34
CA LEU A 49 -2.67 2.04 13.80
C LEU A 49 -2.41 3.44 14.39
N PRO A 50 -3.08 3.83 15.49
CA PRO A 50 -3.00 5.19 16.03
C PRO A 50 -1.58 5.64 16.39
N GLU A 51 -0.73 4.74 16.87
CA GLU A 51 0.67 5.01 17.18
C GLU A 51 1.50 5.30 15.92
N VAL A 52 1.20 4.63 14.80
CA VAL A 52 1.93 4.83 13.54
C VAL A 52 1.38 6.04 12.78
N ALA A 53 0.08 6.30 12.87
CA ALA A 53 -0.50 7.54 12.34
C ALA A 53 0.13 8.80 12.96
N LYS A 54 0.49 8.77 14.26
CA LYS A 54 1.23 9.86 14.93
C LYS A 54 2.65 10.04 14.40
N ILE A 55 3.27 8.98 13.89
CA ILE A 55 4.56 9.08 13.21
C ILE A 55 4.36 9.75 11.85
N ALA A 56 3.31 9.36 11.13
CA ALA A 56 2.96 9.99 9.86
C ALA A 56 2.64 11.48 9.98
N ASP A 57 2.08 11.93 11.13
CA ASP A 57 1.84 13.34 11.40
C ASP A 57 3.14 14.18 11.49
N GLN A 58 4.33 13.54 11.55
CA GLN A 58 5.64 14.19 11.52
C GLN A 58 6.20 14.31 10.10
N MET A 59 5.60 13.63 9.14
CA MET A 59 5.98 13.69 7.73
C MET A 59 5.45 14.97 7.09
N GLU A 60 6.22 15.53 6.16
CA GLU A 60 5.73 16.63 5.33
C GLU A 60 4.76 16.07 4.27
N ASN A 61 3.64 16.75 4.08
CA ASN A 61 2.69 16.41 3.02
C ASN A 61 2.92 17.32 1.82
N VAL A 62 3.36 16.73 0.71
CA VAL A 62 3.60 17.44 -0.56
C VAL A 62 2.65 16.87 -1.60
N ASP A 63 1.62 17.62 -1.98
CA ASP A 63 0.59 17.23 -2.96
C ASP A 63 -0.12 15.90 -2.64
N GLY A 64 -0.14 15.53 -1.35
CA GLY A 64 -0.74 14.30 -0.84
C GLY A 64 0.29 13.23 -0.50
N ASP A 65 1.47 13.23 -1.08
CA ASP A 65 2.56 12.32 -0.75
C ASP A 65 3.20 12.67 0.60
N LEU A 66 3.61 11.65 1.35
CA LEU A 66 4.22 11.82 2.67
C LEU A 66 5.74 11.73 2.56
N TYR A 67 6.46 12.73 3.08
CA TYR A 67 7.91 12.85 3.01
C TYR A 67 8.55 12.86 4.39
N PHE A 68 9.59 12.05 4.58
CA PHE A 68 10.68 12.31 5.50
C PHE A 68 11.91 12.68 4.69
N TYR A 69 12.36 13.92 4.77
CA TYR A 69 13.59 14.35 4.10
C TYR A 69 14.81 13.89 4.89
N GLY A 70 15.76 13.35 4.16
CA GLY A 70 17.11 13.00 4.64
C GLY A 70 18.16 13.97 4.11
N ASN A 71 19.42 13.69 4.41
CA ASN A 71 20.57 14.49 3.97
C ASN A 71 21.55 13.70 3.11
N SER A 72 21.25 12.44 2.80
CA SER A 72 22.00 11.62 1.84
C SER A 72 21.44 11.75 0.43
N ASP A 73 22.21 11.29 -0.56
CA ASP A 73 21.83 11.16 -1.96
C ASP A 73 20.97 9.92 -2.26
N VAL A 74 20.53 9.21 -1.20
CA VAL A 74 19.74 7.99 -1.28
C VAL A 74 18.27 8.27 -0.95
N GLY A 75 17.36 7.80 -1.80
CA GLY A 75 15.93 7.89 -1.63
C GLY A 75 15.22 6.53 -1.66
N PHE A 76 14.18 6.42 -0.84
CA PHE A 76 13.28 5.28 -0.81
C PHE A 76 11.86 5.70 -1.16
N ILE A 77 11.18 4.93 -2.02
CA ILE A 77 9.74 5.07 -2.23
C ILE A 77 9.06 3.79 -1.73
N ILE A 78 8.13 3.93 -0.77
CA ILE A 78 7.40 2.81 -0.19
C ILE A 78 5.99 2.77 -0.77
N TYR A 79 5.68 1.72 -1.54
CA TYR A 79 4.36 1.49 -2.12
C TYR A 79 3.49 0.64 -1.20
N PRO A 80 2.39 1.20 -0.68
CA PRO A 80 1.44 0.50 0.16
C PRO A 80 0.78 -0.70 -0.51
N GLY A 81 0.30 -1.64 0.30
CA GLY A 81 -0.65 -2.65 -0.13
C GLY A 81 -2.00 -2.04 -0.53
N VAL A 82 -2.81 -2.80 -1.28
CA VAL A 82 -4.13 -2.35 -1.70
C VAL A 82 -5.00 -2.00 -0.49
N LYS A 83 -5.71 -0.87 -0.56
CA LYS A 83 -6.65 -0.36 0.46
C LYS A 83 -6.00 0.07 1.78
N ALA A 84 -4.70 -0.08 1.94
CA ALA A 84 -4.00 0.36 3.13
C ALA A 84 -3.85 1.88 3.13
N ASP A 85 -4.13 2.48 4.28
CA ASP A 85 -3.75 3.87 4.57
C ASP A 85 -2.22 4.00 4.41
N GLU A 86 -1.74 4.91 3.59
CA GLU A 86 -0.31 5.16 3.36
C GLU A 86 0.45 5.44 4.66
N ARG A 87 -0.20 6.07 5.65
CA ARG A 87 0.35 6.34 6.98
C ARG A 87 0.74 5.07 7.73
N SER A 88 0.19 3.92 7.35
CA SER A 88 0.52 2.61 7.96
C SER A 88 1.99 2.20 7.75
N TYR A 89 2.68 2.85 6.84
CA TYR A 89 4.10 2.58 6.53
C TYR A 89 5.04 3.63 7.13
N ALA A 90 4.50 4.61 7.89
CA ALA A 90 5.30 5.69 8.47
C ALA A 90 6.36 5.22 9.46
N TYR A 91 6.14 4.08 10.16
CA TYR A 91 7.17 3.50 11.01
C TYR A 91 8.38 3.04 10.21
N ILE A 92 8.16 2.34 9.11
CA ILE A 92 9.23 1.89 8.19
C ILE A 92 9.97 3.12 7.64
N ALA A 93 9.21 4.10 7.16
CA ALA A 93 9.76 5.34 6.62
C ALA A 93 10.62 6.08 7.65
N GLN A 94 10.18 6.16 8.92
CA GLN A 94 10.94 6.79 10.00
C GLN A 94 12.26 6.07 10.29
N GLN A 95 12.27 4.72 10.29
CA GLN A 95 13.49 3.99 10.56
C GLN A 95 14.53 4.18 9.43
N LEU A 96 14.11 4.09 8.16
CA LEU A 96 14.98 4.37 7.00
C LEU A 96 15.49 5.82 7.00
N ASN A 97 14.65 6.79 7.39
CA ASN A 97 15.05 8.19 7.50
C ASN A 97 16.07 8.44 8.61
N LYS A 98 16.07 7.68 9.70
CA LYS A 98 17.10 7.77 10.77
C LYS A 98 18.51 7.44 10.27
N GLU A 99 18.62 6.65 9.20
CA GLU A 99 19.88 6.38 8.51
C GLU A 99 20.31 7.53 7.58
N GLY A 100 19.54 8.62 7.56
CA GLY A 100 19.84 9.82 6.76
C GLY A 100 19.20 9.83 5.38
N HIS A 101 18.38 8.86 5.03
CA HIS A 101 17.76 8.73 3.70
C HIS A 101 16.46 9.55 3.60
N THR A 102 16.20 10.08 2.40
CA THR A 102 14.87 10.61 2.07
C THR A 102 13.90 9.46 1.81
N VAL A 103 12.73 9.48 2.46
CA VAL A 103 11.74 8.41 2.33
C VAL A 103 10.37 8.98 2.00
N ILE A 104 9.77 8.46 0.95
CA ILE A 104 8.52 8.96 0.41
C ILE A 104 7.50 7.83 0.37
N ILE A 105 6.29 8.11 0.85
CA ILE A 105 5.14 7.22 0.73
C ILE A 105 4.13 7.92 -0.18
N PRO A 106 3.94 7.46 -1.43
CA PRO A 106 3.03 8.08 -2.37
C PRO A 106 1.57 7.86 -1.97
N ASN A 107 0.76 8.92 -2.09
CA ASN A 107 -0.69 8.83 -2.00
C ASN A 107 -1.26 8.37 -3.35
N ILE A 108 -1.42 7.06 -3.48
CA ILE A 108 -1.89 6.47 -4.74
C ILE A 108 -3.41 6.64 -4.88
N PRO A 109 -3.90 7.22 -6.01
CA PRO A 109 -5.32 7.41 -6.23
C PRO A 109 -6.14 6.13 -6.00
N LEU A 110 -7.20 6.23 -5.21
CA LEU A 110 -8.08 5.12 -4.84
C LEU A 110 -7.36 3.95 -4.13
N HIS A 111 -6.16 4.17 -3.60
CA HIS A 111 -5.28 3.12 -3.03
C HIS A 111 -5.10 1.93 -4.00
N MET A 112 -5.03 2.22 -5.31
CA MET A 112 -4.90 1.25 -6.38
C MET A 112 -3.48 1.30 -6.97
N ALA A 113 -2.64 0.37 -6.58
CA ALA A 113 -1.22 0.30 -6.94
C ALA A 113 -0.93 0.44 -8.45
N VAL A 114 -1.87 0.07 -9.32
CA VAL A 114 -1.74 0.19 -10.79
C VAL A 114 -1.48 1.62 -11.28
N TYR A 115 -1.80 2.64 -10.47
CA TYR A 115 -1.52 4.04 -10.79
C TYR A 115 -0.18 4.54 -10.25
N GLY A 116 0.53 3.71 -9.47
CA GLY A 116 1.71 4.12 -8.71
C GLY A 116 2.98 4.33 -9.53
N SER A 117 3.16 3.65 -10.68
CA SER A 117 4.41 3.72 -11.44
C SER A 117 4.70 5.12 -11.97
N LYS A 118 3.71 5.78 -12.59
CA LYS A 118 3.86 7.16 -13.08
C LYS A 118 4.14 8.16 -11.97
N GLN A 119 3.51 7.98 -10.81
CA GLN A 119 3.71 8.84 -9.65
C GLN A 119 5.12 8.66 -9.09
N GLY A 120 5.63 7.42 -8.98
CA GLY A 120 7.00 7.17 -8.54
C GLY A 120 8.04 7.81 -9.46
N LEU A 121 7.85 7.71 -10.77
CA LEU A 121 8.73 8.38 -11.73
C LEU A 121 8.68 9.90 -11.58
N ALA A 122 7.51 10.50 -11.37
CA ALA A 122 7.37 11.92 -11.13
C ALA A 122 8.02 12.36 -9.81
N ILE A 123 7.93 11.52 -8.76
CA ILE A 123 8.63 11.75 -7.49
C ILE A 123 10.15 11.77 -7.71
N MET A 124 10.71 10.79 -8.43
CA MET A 124 12.14 10.76 -8.73
C MET A 124 12.60 11.98 -9.53
N GLU A 125 11.82 12.38 -10.54
CA GLU A 125 12.09 13.58 -11.35
C GLU A 125 11.99 14.88 -10.54
N GLY A 126 11.11 14.91 -9.53
CA GLY A 126 10.92 16.06 -8.64
C GLY A 126 11.98 16.21 -7.56
N ASN A 127 12.86 15.21 -7.34
CA ASN A 127 13.90 15.19 -6.32
C ASN A 127 15.28 14.90 -6.97
N PRO A 128 15.80 15.81 -7.80
CA PRO A 128 17.01 15.59 -8.58
C PRO A 128 18.29 15.51 -7.74
N GLU A 129 18.24 15.89 -6.46
CA GLU A 129 19.34 15.75 -5.50
C GLU A 129 19.56 14.31 -5.04
N ILE A 130 18.60 13.41 -5.31
CA ILE A 130 18.67 11.99 -4.97
C ILE A 130 19.19 11.25 -6.19
N GLU A 131 20.38 10.67 -6.04
CA GLU A 131 21.07 9.96 -7.12
C GLU A 131 20.74 8.46 -7.13
N LYS A 132 20.46 7.86 -5.93
CA LYS A 132 20.26 6.43 -5.74
C LYS A 132 18.84 6.15 -5.24
N TRP A 133 18.02 5.50 -6.07
CA TRP A 133 16.66 5.19 -5.71
C TRP A 133 16.45 3.71 -5.42
N PHE A 134 15.76 3.43 -4.29
CA PHE A 134 15.28 2.12 -3.92
C PHE A 134 13.76 2.12 -3.80
N LEU A 135 13.12 1.07 -4.31
CA LEU A 135 11.67 0.93 -4.21
C LEU A 135 11.30 -0.24 -3.28
N ILE A 136 10.35 -0.01 -2.40
CA ILE A 136 9.81 -1.03 -1.49
C ILE A 136 8.33 -1.19 -1.80
N GLY A 137 7.87 -2.41 -2.14
CA GLY A 137 6.47 -2.67 -2.45
C GLY A 137 5.90 -3.78 -1.61
N HIS A 138 4.86 -3.46 -0.82
CA HIS A 138 4.11 -4.45 -0.05
C HIS A 138 2.89 -4.93 -0.84
N SER A 139 2.67 -6.25 -0.88
CA SER A 139 1.46 -6.83 -1.48
C SER A 139 1.27 -6.36 -2.94
N LEU A 140 0.14 -5.71 -3.28
CA LEU A 140 -0.06 -5.11 -4.60
C LEU A 140 0.84 -3.90 -4.88
N GLY A 141 1.53 -3.35 -3.89
CA GLY A 141 2.59 -2.36 -4.09
C GLY A 141 3.77 -2.87 -4.92
N GLY A 142 3.90 -4.18 -5.11
CA GLY A 142 4.85 -4.77 -6.05
C GLY A 142 4.56 -4.51 -7.53
N LEU A 143 3.33 -4.16 -7.89
CA LEU A 143 2.97 -3.89 -9.28
C LEU A 143 3.72 -2.65 -9.84
N PRO A 144 3.63 -1.47 -9.19
CA PRO A 144 4.36 -0.30 -9.68
C PRO A 144 5.88 -0.48 -9.66
N ILE A 145 6.44 -1.14 -8.63
CA ILE A 145 7.88 -1.35 -8.60
C ILE A 145 8.35 -2.32 -9.69
N SER A 146 7.59 -3.40 -9.98
CA SER A 146 7.88 -4.29 -11.11
C SER A 146 7.86 -3.53 -12.44
N GLN A 147 6.90 -2.61 -12.60
CA GLN A 147 6.77 -1.84 -13.83
C GLN A 147 7.93 -0.86 -13.99
N ILE A 148 8.27 -0.08 -12.96
CA ILE A 148 9.39 0.87 -13.04
C ILE A 148 10.69 0.11 -13.27
N ALA A 149 10.93 -0.98 -12.54
CA ALA A 149 12.14 -1.80 -12.66
C ALA A 149 12.31 -2.45 -14.05
N ALA A 150 11.20 -2.82 -14.70
CA ALA A 150 11.26 -3.39 -16.06
C ALA A 150 11.41 -2.31 -17.16
N GLU A 151 10.81 -1.13 -16.99
CA GLU A 151 10.76 -0.09 -18.00
C GLU A 151 11.95 0.89 -17.91
N GLN A 152 12.46 1.14 -16.69
CA GLN A 152 13.52 2.14 -16.41
C GLN A 152 14.48 1.63 -15.31
N PRO A 153 15.12 0.45 -15.49
CA PRO A 153 16.02 -0.11 -14.49
C PRO A 153 17.18 0.80 -14.14
N GLU A 154 17.63 1.62 -15.08
CA GLU A 154 18.75 2.56 -14.92
C GLU A 154 18.48 3.67 -13.90
N LYS A 155 17.23 3.87 -13.48
CA LYS A 155 16.85 4.82 -12.43
C LYS A 155 16.93 4.24 -11.03
N LEU A 156 17.17 2.93 -10.91
CA LEU A 156 17.05 2.19 -9.65
C LEU A 156 18.37 1.50 -9.30
N GLU A 157 18.75 1.61 -8.04
CA GLU A 157 19.79 0.77 -7.44
C GLU A 157 19.25 -0.58 -6.97
N GLY A 158 17.97 -0.63 -6.58
CA GLY A 158 17.37 -1.88 -6.17
C GLY A 158 15.88 -1.81 -5.79
N VAL A 159 15.31 -3.00 -5.60
CA VAL A 159 13.89 -3.16 -5.25
C VAL A 159 13.69 -4.18 -4.14
N ALA A 160 12.71 -3.93 -3.26
CA ALA A 160 12.27 -4.86 -2.21
C ALA A 160 10.82 -5.29 -2.45
N PHE A 161 10.61 -6.57 -2.74
CA PHE A 161 9.31 -7.20 -2.86
C PHE A 161 8.90 -7.80 -1.50
N VAL A 162 8.00 -7.13 -0.78
CA VAL A 162 7.58 -7.52 0.56
C VAL A 162 6.21 -8.18 0.50
N ALA A 163 6.12 -9.49 0.74
CA ALA A 163 4.90 -10.28 0.59
C ALA A 163 4.11 -9.88 -0.68
N SER A 164 4.81 -9.73 -1.79
CA SER A 164 4.37 -8.94 -2.94
C SER A 164 4.38 -9.74 -4.22
N LEU A 165 3.47 -9.37 -5.14
CA LEU A 165 3.45 -9.89 -6.51
C LEU A 165 4.52 -9.19 -7.36
N MET A 166 5.31 -10.00 -8.02
CA MET A 166 6.13 -9.58 -9.14
C MET A 166 5.45 -10.07 -10.42
N ILE A 167 5.04 -9.14 -11.28
CA ILE A 167 4.24 -9.46 -12.48
C ILE A 167 5.02 -9.35 -13.78
N LEU A 168 6.14 -8.65 -13.77
CA LEU A 168 7.02 -8.49 -14.93
C LEU A 168 8.32 -9.24 -14.70
N ASP A 169 8.86 -9.77 -15.78
CA ASP A 169 10.13 -10.47 -15.79
C ASP A 169 11.29 -9.47 -15.68
N LEU A 170 12.01 -9.52 -14.58
CA LEU A 170 13.18 -8.68 -14.29
C LEU A 170 14.49 -9.46 -14.44
N SER A 171 14.45 -10.73 -14.85
CA SER A 171 15.64 -11.60 -14.93
C SER A 171 16.73 -11.11 -15.87
N CYS A 172 16.38 -10.20 -16.77
CA CYS A 172 17.32 -9.58 -17.73
C CYS A 172 17.76 -8.16 -17.30
N THR A 173 17.49 -7.75 -16.06
CA THR A 173 17.93 -6.46 -15.50
C THR A 173 19.10 -6.67 -14.55
N ASP A 174 19.97 -5.66 -14.43
CA ASP A 174 21.13 -5.69 -13.52
C ASP A 174 20.80 -5.13 -12.12
N ILE A 175 19.51 -4.78 -11.85
CA ILE A 175 19.12 -4.25 -10.55
C ILE A 175 19.25 -5.29 -9.45
N SER A 176 19.53 -4.83 -8.24
CA SER A 176 19.50 -5.68 -7.05
C SER A 176 18.08 -5.86 -6.53
N ALA A 177 17.68 -7.08 -6.14
CA ALA A 177 16.35 -7.32 -5.61
C ALA A 177 16.37 -8.17 -4.34
N ILE A 178 15.60 -7.76 -3.34
CA ILE A 178 15.29 -8.57 -2.16
C ILE A 178 13.81 -8.94 -2.16
N ARG A 179 13.53 -10.22 -2.01
CA ARG A 179 12.18 -10.75 -1.80
C ARG A 179 12.03 -11.16 -0.33
N ILE A 180 11.09 -10.53 0.38
CA ILE A 180 10.79 -10.84 1.77
C ILE A 180 9.39 -11.44 1.87
N THR A 181 9.26 -12.62 2.48
CA THR A 181 8.00 -13.33 2.68
C THR A 181 7.72 -13.54 4.16
N ALA A 182 6.49 -13.95 4.48
CA ALA A 182 6.06 -14.25 5.85
C ALA A 182 5.66 -15.73 5.98
N GLU A 183 6.08 -16.37 7.07
CA GLU A 183 5.79 -17.79 7.31
C GLU A 183 4.29 -18.08 7.35
N HIS A 184 3.52 -17.19 7.97
CA HIS A 184 2.08 -17.34 8.17
C HIS A 184 1.26 -16.45 7.23
N ASP A 185 1.77 -16.16 6.02
CA ASP A 185 1.01 -15.40 5.02
C ASP A 185 -0.21 -16.18 4.55
N GLY A 186 -1.39 -15.75 4.99
CA GLY A 186 -2.68 -16.32 4.60
C GLY A 186 -3.33 -15.63 3.41
N VAL A 187 -2.77 -14.48 2.96
CA VAL A 187 -3.28 -13.68 1.85
C VAL A 187 -2.58 -14.04 0.55
N MET A 188 -1.26 -14.12 0.59
CA MET A 188 -0.41 -14.43 -0.57
C MET A 188 0.62 -15.50 -0.19
N PRO A 189 0.18 -16.75 0.05
CA PRO A 189 1.08 -17.82 0.47
C PRO A 189 2.21 -18.03 -0.55
N ASP A 190 3.39 -18.37 -0.05
CA ASP A 190 4.60 -18.55 -0.85
C ASP A 190 4.41 -19.52 -2.03
N LYS A 191 3.56 -20.53 -1.88
CA LYS A 191 3.20 -21.46 -2.97
C LYS A 191 2.52 -20.79 -4.15
N MET A 192 1.79 -19.70 -3.94
CA MET A 192 1.22 -18.89 -5.02
C MET A 192 2.27 -17.96 -5.65
N MET A 193 3.23 -17.52 -4.84
CA MET A 193 4.29 -16.59 -5.22
C MET A 193 5.46 -17.27 -5.92
N GLY A 194 5.71 -18.53 -5.62
CA GLY A 194 6.86 -19.28 -6.12
C GLY A 194 6.89 -19.52 -7.62
N SER A 195 5.76 -19.32 -8.33
CA SER A 195 5.70 -19.42 -9.79
C SER A 195 6.54 -18.35 -10.52
N ASN A 196 6.84 -17.23 -9.85
CA ASN A 196 7.50 -16.07 -10.46
C ASN A 196 8.94 -15.85 -9.93
N LEU A 197 9.52 -16.82 -9.22
CA LEU A 197 10.92 -16.72 -8.78
C LEU A 197 11.90 -16.55 -9.94
N ASN A 198 11.57 -17.10 -11.11
CA ASN A 198 12.38 -16.95 -12.33
C ASN A 198 12.34 -15.53 -12.91
N TYR A 199 11.45 -14.67 -12.41
CA TYR A 199 11.36 -13.26 -12.82
C TYR A 199 12.30 -12.36 -12.02
N LEU A 200 12.90 -12.88 -10.94
CA LEU A 200 13.87 -12.12 -10.16
C LEU A 200 15.17 -11.92 -10.94
N PRO A 201 15.83 -10.77 -10.78
CA PRO A 201 17.18 -10.55 -11.30
C PRO A 201 18.17 -11.58 -10.73
N GLU A 202 19.30 -11.78 -11.41
CA GLU A 202 20.37 -12.67 -10.93
C GLU A 202 20.89 -12.22 -9.56
N ASN A 203 21.04 -10.90 -9.36
CA ASN A 203 21.43 -10.27 -8.10
C ASN A 203 20.24 -10.16 -7.11
N SER A 204 19.63 -11.28 -6.77
CA SER A 204 18.50 -11.30 -5.87
C SER A 204 18.67 -12.28 -4.73
N ILE A 205 18.10 -11.93 -3.57
CA ILE A 205 17.95 -12.82 -2.43
C ILE A 205 16.49 -12.96 -2.04
N SER A 206 16.14 -14.12 -1.48
CA SER A 206 14.81 -14.38 -0.92
C SER A 206 14.93 -14.79 0.53
N VAL A 207 14.22 -14.08 1.41
CA VAL A 207 14.22 -14.31 2.84
C VAL A 207 12.78 -14.46 3.36
N MET A 208 12.55 -15.41 4.25
CA MET A 208 11.28 -15.58 4.94
C MET A 208 11.45 -15.14 6.40
N ILE A 209 10.54 -14.31 6.89
CA ILE A 209 10.49 -13.92 8.31
C ILE A 209 9.64 -14.94 9.06
N GLU A 210 10.25 -15.64 10.00
CA GLU A 210 9.58 -16.61 10.86
C GLU A 210 8.58 -15.92 11.79
N GLY A 211 7.43 -16.52 12.00
CA GLY A 211 6.36 -15.98 12.83
C GLY A 211 5.58 -14.82 12.26
N ALA A 212 5.99 -14.29 11.10
CA ALA A 212 5.36 -13.16 10.41
C ALA A 212 4.08 -13.56 9.67
N ASN A 213 3.20 -12.57 9.40
CA ASN A 213 2.07 -12.71 8.49
C ASN A 213 2.05 -11.58 7.45
N HIS A 214 1.12 -11.66 6.49
CA HIS A 214 1.01 -10.69 5.40
C HIS A 214 0.75 -9.27 5.90
N ASN A 215 -0.28 -9.12 6.74
CA ASN A 215 -0.81 -7.82 7.08
C ASN A 215 0.11 -6.98 7.99
N GLN A 216 0.97 -7.61 8.78
CA GLN A 216 1.88 -6.91 9.69
C GLN A 216 3.07 -6.23 9.00
N PHE A 217 3.24 -6.40 7.70
CA PHE A 217 4.17 -5.56 6.91
C PHE A 217 3.70 -4.12 6.78
N GLY A 218 2.39 -3.86 6.96
CA GLY A 218 1.85 -2.53 7.19
C GLY A 218 1.26 -2.44 8.61
N ALA A 219 1.45 -1.32 9.30
CA ALA A 219 0.90 -1.14 10.65
C ALA A 219 -0.53 -0.58 10.57
N TYR A 220 -1.49 -1.43 10.17
CA TYR A 220 -2.89 -1.07 10.03
C TYR A 220 -3.82 -2.07 10.71
N TRP A 221 -5.03 -1.61 11.01
CA TRP A 221 -6.07 -2.50 11.51
C TRP A 221 -6.68 -3.31 10.35
N HIS A 222 -6.76 -4.63 10.51
CA HIS A 222 -7.34 -5.51 9.50
C HIS A 222 -8.33 -6.52 10.11
N PRO A 223 -9.38 -6.90 9.38
CA PRO A 223 -10.46 -7.74 9.88
C PRO A 223 -10.19 -9.26 9.83
N GLY A 224 -8.93 -9.72 9.90
CA GLY A 224 -8.64 -11.13 10.16
C GLY A 224 -8.70 -12.10 8.98
N PHE A 225 -8.42 -11.67 7.77
CA PHE A 225 -8.30 -12.56 6.59
C PHE A 225 -6.85 -13.00 6.31
N ASP A 226 -6.04 -13.20 7.37
CA ASP A 226 -4.64 -13.55 7.23
C ASP A 226 -4.26 -14.67 8.19
N GLY A 227 -3.09 -15.27 8.00
CA GLY A 227 -2.52 -16.21 8.96
C GLY A 227 -2.21 -15.53 10.31
N LYS A 228 -2.23 -16.31 11.37
CA LYS A 228 -1.96 -15.78 12.71
C LYS A 228 -0.45 -15.63 12.91
N ALA A 229 0.03 -14.38 12.99
CA ALA A 229 1.41 -14.09 13.37
C ALA A 229 1.71 -14.56 14.81
N THR A 230 2.94 -14.99 15.05
CA THR A 230 3.46 -15.33 16.38
C THR A 230 4.40 -14.27 16.95
N ILE A 231 4.78 -13.29 16.14
CA ILE A 231 5.51 -12.09 16.51
C ILE A 231 4.62 -10.85 16.36
N THR A 232 5.01 -9.75 16.99
CA THR A 232 4.29 -8.47 16.88
C THR A 232 4.55 -7.80 15.53
N TRP A 233 3.66 -6.88 15.11
CA TRP A 233 3.87 -6.09 13.88
C TRP A 233 5.20 -5.32 13.93
N LYS A 234 5.58 -4.84 15.12
CA LYS A 234 6.81 -4.08 15.28
C LYS A 234 8.04 -4.95 15.10
N GLU A 235 8.07 -6.12 15.72
CA GLU A 235 9.16 -7.10 15.55
C GLU A 235 9.30 -7.53 14.09
N GLN A 236 8.18 -7.75 13.40
CA GLN A 236 8.18 -8.11 11.99
C GLN A 236 8.75 -6.98 11.12
N GLN A 237 8.32 -5.73 11.34
CA GLN A 237 8.83 -4.59 10.60
C GLN A 237 10.29 -4.29 10.94
N ASP A 238 10.72 -4.42 12.19
CA ASP A 238 12.12 -4.25 12.58
C ASP A 238 13.03 -5.26 11.85
N GLN A 239 12.61 -6.54 11.75
CA GLN A 239 13.35 -7.57 11.01
C GLN A 239 13.38 -7.25 9.51
N MET A 240 12.25 -6.86 8.93
CA MET A 240 12.17 -6.48 7.52
C MET A 240 13.09 -5.28 7.20
N ILE A 241 13.08 -4.24 8.04
CA ILE A 241 13.92 -3.05 7.87
C ILE A 241 15.40 -3.42 7.94
N ALA A 242 15.79 -4.25 8.91
CA ALA A 242 17.15 -4.71 9.03
C ALA A 242 17.63 -5.48 7.77
N LEU A 243 16.77 -6.34 7.22
CA LEU A 243 17.06 -7.07 5.99
C LEU A 243 17.22 -6.12 4.79
N ILE A 244 16.32 -5.15 4.65
CA ILE A 244 16.37 -4.14 3.57
C ILE A 244 17.64 -3.30 3.67
N LEU A 245 17.94 -2.76 4.85
CA LEU A 245 19.14 -1.95 5.08
C LEU A 245 20.42 -2.74 4.84
N SER A 246 20.51 -3.97 5.36
CA SER A 246 21.68 -4.83 5.14
C SER A 246 21.90 -5.13 3.67
N PHE A 247 20.81 -5.45 2.93
CA PHE A 247 20.89 -5.79 1.53
C PHE A 247 21.31 -4.57 0.68
N PHE A 248 20.71 -3.41 0.92
CA PHE A 248 21.01 -2.21 0.12
C PHE A 248 22.26 -1.48 0.58
N HIS A 249 22.74 -1.70 1.82
CA HIS A 249 24.01 -1.14 2.26
C HIS A 249 25.19 -1.58 1.38
N GLU A 250 25.18 -2.83 0.93
CA GLU A 250 26.17 -3.34 -0.01
C GLU A 250 26.10 -2.62 -1.35
N GLN A 251 24.91 -2.25 -1.82
CA GLN A 251 24.68 -1.51 -3.07
C GLN A 251 25.03 -0.02 -2.92
N ILE A 252 24.83 0.56 -1.74
CA ILE A 252 25.15 1.98 -1.48
C ILE A 252 26.66 2.20 -1.38
N HIS A 253 27.40 1.25 -0.77
CA HIS A 253 28.82 1.40 -0.43
C HIS A 253 29.77 0.47 -1.20
N GLY A 254 29.23 -0.54 -1.91
CA GLY A 254 30.04 -1.59 -2.56
C GLY A 254 30.95 -1.11 -3.69
N ASP A 255 30.66 0.04 -4.31
CA ASP A 255 31.50 0.62 -5.37
C ASP A 255 32.75 1.34 -4.83
N SER A 256 32.88 1.52 -3.52
CA SER A 256 34.01 2.27 -2.92
C SER A 256 35.20 1.39 -2.54
N GLU A 257 35.10 0.05 -2.54
CA GLU A 257 36.20 -0.84 -2.13
C GLU A 257 36.93 -1.56 -3.29
N VAL A 258 36.55 -1.34 -4.56
CA VAL A 258 37.21 -1.98 -5.73
C VAL A 258 38.26 -1.08 -6.40
N GLY A 259 38.65 0.00 -5.77
CA GLY A 259 39.54 1.02 -6.32
C GLY A 259 40.85 1.26 -5.52
N GLU A 260 41.52 0.21 -4.97
CA GLU A 260 42.92 0.33 -4.52
C GLU A 260 43.79 -0.84 -5.02
#